data_b331ea2991b54632335af4bcc542e57a
#
_entry.id   b331ea2991b54632335af4bcc542e57a
#
_cell.length_a   1.000
_cell.length_b   1.000
_cell.length_c   1.000
_cell.angle_alpha   90.00
_cell.angle_beta   90.00
_cell.angle_gamma   90.00
#
_symmetry.space_group_name_H-M   'P 1'
#
loop_
_entity.id
_entity.type
_entity.pdbx_description
1 polymer ?
#
loop_
_entity_poly.entity_id
_entity_poly.type
_entity_poly.pdbx_seq_one_letter_code
_entity_poly.pdbx_strand_id
1 'polypeptide(L)'
;LKAHQIDPHVVMTTNDAVGVALRTLVEVPAESAWCILDIGANQTELFICQGGSILASRAFKVGGSTIDDAIAQAFGVSEDDARQIKENTAFLAVPGTELQVYNALLNEGRIQPWSIDTVQLAQVTAQAMTMLLSGIRQMMMQSVRKLHIEPTNICLTGGGSNLCGLESWLSQYFGVECHCGLPFKSFVANGHRLSDLSSISIGAAAVAVCAQKNIDGKCPLNLRRGDLAHKGSLAVIQEKKWVLAALVMLVLIAMVGMTVTKAKSVQAEHDRMRTALENATQEVFGKKLLNYRQIEAEIADSQGFSFIPERTAFTHFAWISSQVNDNLSDVEMDLNSLDIDTQRKIVTIRGEVSGDDGLPKFMQLLEQYECFPNEIQEPKTSKTRDRVAFTLRVEATQCASGGDGD
;
A
#
# COMPACT_ATOMS: atom_id res chain seq x y z
N LEU A 1 -0.70 24.13 -9.41
CA LEU A 1 -0.52 22.76 -8.89
C LEU A 1 -1.83 22.19 -8.35
N LYS A 2 -2.54 22.90 -7.46
CA LYS A 2 -3.85 22.44 -6.94
C LYS A 2 -4.90 22.23 -8.05
N ALA A 3 -4.92 23.08 -9.07
CA ALA A 3 -5.82 22.91 -10.22
C ALA A 3 -5.58 21.61 -11.01
N HIS A 4 -4.37 21.06 -10.93
CA HIS A 4 -3.99 19.80 -11.56
C HIS A 4 -3.91 18.63 -10.57
N GLN A 5 -4.49 18.77 -9.38
CA GLN A 5 -4.49 17.74 -8.31
C GLN A 5 -3.07 17.31 -7.87
N ILE A 6 -2.08 18.17 -8.07
CA ILE A 6 -0.70 17.93 -7.64
C ILE A 6 -0.51 18.60 -6.27
N ASP A 7 -0.29 17.80 -5.24
CA ASP A 7 0.02 18.28 -3.89
C ASP A 7 1.46 17.87 -3.49
N PRO A 8 2.48 18.71 -3.80
CA PRO A 8 3.86 18.36 -3.55
C PRO A 8 4.13 18.27 -2.03
N HIS A 9 4.83 17.23 -1.61
CA HIS A 9 5.22 17.06 -0.21
C HIS A 9 6.26 18.09 0.25
N VAL A 10 7.16 18.46 -0.66
CA VAL A 10 8.26 19.38 -0.41
C VAL A 10 8.30 20.44 -1.52
N VAL A 11 8.52 21.68 -1.13
CA VAL A 11 8.84 22.79 -2.02
C VAL A 11 10.10 23.44 -1.50
N MET A 12 11.10 23.58 -2.37
CA MET A 12 12.39 24.16 -2.02
C MET A 12 12.93 25.03 -3.16
N THR A 13 13.95 25.84 -2.86
CA THR A 13 14.67 26.58 -3.91
C THR A 13 15.59 25.64 -4.68
N THR A 14 15.89 25.95 -5.93
CA THR A 14 16.88 25.20 -6.73
C THR A 14 18.23 25.16 -6.04
N ASN A 15 18.68 26.29 -5.48
CA ASN A 15 19.94 26.38 -4.72
C ASN A 15 20.03 25.37 -3.59
N ASP A 16 18.97 25.27 -2.77
CA ASP A 16 18.93 24.32 -1.65
C ASP A 16 18.95 22.87 -2.14
N ALA A 17 18.17 22.60 -3.20
CA ALA A 17 18.12 21.29 -3.81
C ALA A 17 19.49 20.88 -4.36
N VAL A 18 20.13 21.75 -5.16
CA VAL A 18 21.46 21.53 -5.72
C VAL A 18 22.50 21.35 -4.60
N GLY A 19 22.45 22.18 -3.54
CA GLY A 19 23.33 22.03 -2.38
C GLY A 19 23.21 20.68 -1.68
N VAL A 20 22.00 20.12 -1.62
CA VAL A 20 21.79 18.74 -1.09
C VAL A 20 22.40 17.71 -2.04
N ALA A 21 22.18 17.83 -3.36
CA ALA A 21 22.71 16.91 -4.35
C ALA A 21 24.23 16.88 -4.34
N LEU A 22 24.88 18.05 -4.29
CA LEU A 22 26.33 18.16 -4.24
C LEU A 22 26.91 17.39 -3.06
N ARG A 23 26.34 17.54 -1.88
CA ARG A 23 26.83 16.84 -0.69
C ARG A 23 26.54 15.34 -0.71
N THR A 24 25.52 14.90 -1.41
CA THR A 24 25.06 13.50 -1.36
C THR A 24 25.44 12.67 -2.57
N LEU A 25 25.33 13.24 -3.75
CA LEU A 25 25.46 12.53 -5.03
C LEU A 25 26.77 12.75 -5.74
N VAL A 26 27.45 13.89 -5.49
CA VAL A 26 28.60 14.29 -6.28
C VAL A 26 29.89 14.04 -5.50
N GLU A 27 30.90 13.49 -6.19
CA GLU A 27 32.26 13.36 -5.67
C GLU A 27 33.01 14.66 -5.95
N VAL A 28 33.13 15.51 -4.92
CA VAL A 28 33.86 16.77 -5.04
C VAL A 28 35.05 16.75 -4.11
N PRO A 29 36.25 16.96 -4.60
CA PRO A 29 37.43 17.19 -3.74
C PRO A 29 37.20 18.45 -2.87
N ALA A 30 37.56 18.37 -1.59
CA ALA A 30 37.22 19.41 -0.60
C ALA A 30 37.67 20.81 -0.96
N GLU A 31 38.78 20.92 -1.67
CA GLU A 31 39.44 22.21 -2.01
C GLU A 31 39.21 22.64 -3.45
N SER A 32 38.63 21.78 -4.31
CA SER A 32 38.36 22.12 -5.71
C SER A 32 37.23 23.14 -5.82
N ALA A 33 37.52 24.20 -6.54
CA ALA A 33 36.49 25.17 -6.94
C ALA A 33 36.07 24.93 -8.39
N TRP A 34 34.77 24.90 -8.65
CA TRP A 34 34.22 24.59 -9.95
C TRP A 34 32.88 25.30 -10.19
N CYS A 35 32.52 25.42 -11.45
CA CYS A 35 31.25 25.93 -11.88
C CYS A 35 30.29 24.78 -12.25
N ILE A 36 29.04 24.90 -11.96
CA ILE A 36 27.95 24.08 -12.54
C ILE A 36 27.10 25.01 -13.39
N LEU A 37 26.92 24.65 -14.64
CA LEU A 37 26.08 25.37 -15.59
C LEU A 37 24.91 24.47 -15.99
N ASP A 38 23.75 24.72 -15.42
CA ASP A 38 22.50 23.99 -15.73
C ASP A 38 21.74 24.75 -16.81
N ILE A 39 21.83 24.26 -18.05
CA ILE A 39 21.23 24.90 -19.22
C ILE A 39 19.85 24.28 -19.47
N GLY A 40 18.82 24.97 -19.00
CA GLY A 40 17.43 24.58 -19.22
C GLY A 40 16.86 25.11 -20.54
N ALA A 41 15.55 24.91 -20.74
CA ALA A 41 14.85 25.40 -21.92
C ALA A 41 14.78 26.95 -21.96
N ASN A 42 14.36 27.58 -20.86
CA ASN A 42 14.08 29.01 -20.80
C ASN A 42 15.09 29.80 -19.96
N GLN A 43 15.90 29.14 -19.19
CA GLN A 43 16.90 29.75 -18.31
C GLN A 43 18.09 28.85 -18.09
N THR A 44 19.21 29.47 -17.77
CA THR A 44 20.45 28.80 -17.35
C THR A 44 20.78 29.23 -15.93
N GLU A 45 21.09 28.27 -15.08
CA GLU A 45 21.55 28.53 -13.72
C GLU A 45 23.04 28.22 -13.59
N LEU A 46 23.79 29.15 -13.05
CA LEU A 46 25.20 29.02 -12.78
C LEU A 46 25.45 28.99 -11.28
N PHE A 47 26.16 27.98 -10.82
CA PHE A 47 26.60 27.83 -9.45
C PHE A 47 28.11 27.83 -9.36
N ILE A 48 28.68 28.61 -8.45
CA ILE A 48 30.06 28.52 -8.03
C ILE A 48 30.12 27.67 -6.78
N CYS A 49 30.86 26.59 -6.82
CA CYS A 49 30.90 25.56 -5.79
C CYS A 49 32.33 25.31 -5.30
N GLN A 50 32.46 24.99 -4.02
CA GLN A 50 33.70 24.49 -3.42
C GLN A 50 33.36 23.49 -2.29
N GLY A 51 34.05 22.37 -2.24
CA GLY A 51 33.88 21.38 -1.17
C GLY A 51 32.44 20.88 -0.97
N GLY A 52 31.62 20.79 -2.04
CA GLY A 52 30.20 20.39 -1.95
C GLY A 52 29.26 21.49 -1.45
N SER A 53 29.74 22.73 -1.31
CA SER A 53 28.94 23.89 -0.92
C SER A 53 28.78 24.87 -2.07
N ILE A 54 27.59 25.44 -2.24
CA ILE A 54 27.35 26.53 -3.18
C ILE A 54 27.75 27.83 -2.50
N LEU A 55 28.64 28.57 -3.11
CA LEU A 55 29.16 29.85 -2.60
C LEU A 55 28.49 31.04 -3.28
N ALA A 56 28.10 30.89 -4.55
CA ALA A 56 27.33 31.87 -5.26
C ALA A 56 26.49 31.20 -6.35
N SER A 57 25.36 31.79 -6.67
CA SER A 57 24.50 31.34 -7.78
C SER A 57 23.90 32.52 -8.53
N ARG A 58 23.60 32.32 -9.81
CA ARG A 58 22.93 33.29 -10.67
C ARG A 58 22.13 32.60 -11.75
N ALA A 59 20.91 33.08 -11.98
CA ALA A 59 20.07 32.65 -13.09
C ALA A 59 20.12 33.69 -14.23
N PHE A 60 20.18 33.18 -15.45
CA PHE A 60 20.14 33.95 -16.70
C PHE A 60 18.91 33.56 -17.48
N LYS A 61 18.18 34.54 -18.04
CA LYS A 61 17.05 34.28 -18.95
C LYS A 61 17.53 33.96 -20.37
N VAL A 62 18.44 33.02 -20.47
CA VAL A 62 19.00 32.46 -21.71
C VAL A 62 18.97 30.95 -21.56
N GLY A 63 18.42 30.24 -22.53
CA GLY A 63 18.33 28.78 -22.52
C GLY A 63 18.14 28.24 -23.93
N GLY A 64 17.68 27.00 -24.04
CA GLY A 64 17.44 26.34 -25.32
C GLY A 64 16.48 27.11 -26.23
N SER A 65 15.43 27.73 -25.66
CA SER A 65 14.46 28.53 -26.45
C SER A 65 15.07 29.78 -27.07
N THR A 66 16.08 30.39 -26.45
CA THR A 66 16.79 31.53 -27.04
C THR A 66 17.51 31.11 -28.33
N ILE A 67 17.98 29.89 -28.42
CA ILE A 67 18.56 29.34 -29.64
C ILE A 67 17.49 29.02 -30.65
N ASP A 68 16.33 28.48 -30.25
CA ASP A 68 15.19 28.20 -31.12
C ASP A 68 14.73 29.49 -31.78
N ASP A 69 14.52 30.55 -30.99
CA ASP A 69 14.09 31.87 -31.48
C ASP A 69 15.11 32.46 -32.50
N ALA A 70 16.40 32.34 -32.19
CA ALA A 70 17.44 32.84 -33.08
C ALA A 70 17.48 32.07 -34.41
N ILE A 71 17.31 30.77 -34.38
CA ILE A 71 17.25 29.92 -35.59
C ILE A 71 16.00 30.24 -36.39
N ALA A 72 14.83 30.32 -35.73
CA ALA A 72 13.56 30.65 -36.37
C ALA A 72 13.63 31.98 -37.11
N GLN A 73 14.21 32.99 -36.46
CA GLN A 73 14.39 34.33 -37.05
C GLN A 73 15.39 34.35 -38.20
N ALA A 74 16.53 33.66 -38.04
CA ALA A 74 17.60 33.69 -39.03
C ALA A 74 17.25 32.94 -40.32
N PHE A 75 16.52 31.85 -40.20
CA PHE A 75 16.18 30.98 -41.34
C PHE A 75 14.74 31.08 -41.79
N GLY A 76 13.88 31.86 -41.11
CA GLY A 76 12.48 32.03 -41.46
C GLY A 76 11.66 30.74 -41.31
N VAL A 77 11.99 29.88 -40.35
CA VAL A 77 11.34 28.60 -40.08
C VAL A 77 10.38 28.69 -38.88
N SER A 78 9.50 27.70 -38.71
CA SER A 78 8.63 27.65 -37.56
C SER A 78 9.43 27.37 -36.26
N GLU A 79 8.85 27.67 -35.08
CA GLU A 79 9.48 27.38 -33.80
C GLU A 79 9.74 25.85 -33.60
N ASP A 80 8.83 25.03 -34.13
CA ASP A 80 8.98 23.56 -34.05
C ASP A 80 10.11 23.07 -34.96
N ASP A 81 10.24 23.61 -36.16
CA ASP A 81 11.38 23.31 -37.06
C ASP A 81 12.69 23.82 -36.49
N ALA A 82 12.71 25.02 -35.92
CA ALA A 82 13.87 25.59 -35.26
C ALA A 82 14.35 24.69 -34.09
N ARG A 83 13.41 24.18 -33.30
CA ARG A 83 13.71 23.22 -32.24
C ARG A 83 14.31 21.94 -32.79
N GLN A 84 13.74 21.37 -33.86
CA GLN A 84 14.29 20.18 -34.51
C GLN A 84 15.68 20.43 -35.09
N ILE A 85 15.92 21.58 -35.70
CA ILE A 85 17.21 21.98 -36.19
C ILE A 85 18.21 22.09 -35.05
N LYS A 86 17.81 22.73 -33.92
CA LYS A 86 18.68 22.82 -32.74
C LYS A 86 19.03 21.45 -32.20
N GLU A 87 18.07 20.56 -32.04
CA GLU A 87 18.27 19.25 -31.38
C GLU A 87 19.04 18.27 -32.27
N ASN A 88 18.88 18.36 -33.61
CA ASN A 88 19.43 17.36 -34.50
C ASN A 88 20.64 17.87 -35.32
N THR A 89 20.81 19.19 -35.48
CA THR A 89 21.80 19.73 -36.45
C THR A 89 22.67 20.82 -35.87
N ALA A 90 22.13 21.64 -34.93
CA ALA A 90 22.89 22.78 -34.43
C ALA A 90 24.10 22.36 -33.62
N PHE A 91 25.12 23.15 -33.74
CA PHE A 91 26.41 22.94 -33.08
C PHE A 91 27.11 24.27 -32.79
N LEU A 92 28.11 24.20 -31.93
CA LEU A 92 28.98 25.33 -31.63
C LEU A 92 30.40 25.02 -32.15
N ALA A 93 30.98 26.00 -32.76
CA ALA A 93 32.34 25.94 -33.29
C ALA A 93 33.05 27.26 -33.04
N VAL A 94 34.37 27.19 -33.03
CA VAL A 94 35.21 28.40 -33.03
C VAL A 94 35.11 29.07 -34.38
N PRO A 95 35.04 30.40 -34.45
CA PRO A 95 35.00 31.09 -35.71
C PRO A 95 36.11 30.66 -36.69
N GLY A 96 35.73 30.29 -37.91
CA GLY A 96 36.62 29.78 -38.94
C GLY A 96 36.84 28.25 -38.96
N THR A 97 36.27 27.52 -38.00
CA THR A 97 36.32 26.05 -37.96
C THR A 97 34.95 25.38 -38.19
N GLU A 98 33.94 26.14 -38.52
CA GLU A 98 32.54 25.69 -38.57
C GLU A 98 32.33 24.46 -39.48
N LEU A 99 32.86 24.56 -40.74
CA LEU A 99 32.76 23.46 -41.71
C LEU A 99 33.51 22.20 -41.25
N GLN A 100 34.67 22.39 -40.61
CA GLN A 100 35.48 21.28 -40.12
C GLN A 100 34.77 20.55 -38.99
N VAL A 101 34.22 21.29 -38.02
CA VAL A 101 33.47 20.76 -36.91
C VAL A 101 32.18 20.07 -37.39
N TYR A 102 31.43 20.71 -38.31
CA TYR A 102 30.24 20.14 -38.92
C TYR A 102 30.51 18.76 -39.54
N ASN A 103 31.54 18.68 -40.40
CA ASN A 103 31.87 17.43 -41.05
C ASN A 103 32.33 16.34 -40.08
N ALA A 104 33.04 16.71 -39.04
CA ALA A 104 33.44 15.77 -37.99
C ALA A 104 32.21 15.21 -37.25
N LEU A 105 31.29 16.07 -36.77
CA LEU A 105 30.10 15.69 -36.07
C LEU A 105 29.12 14.85 -36.93
N LEU A 106 29.02 15.18 -38.22
CA LEU A 106 28.26 14.43 -39.20
C LEU A 106 28.81 13.01 -39.41
N ASN A 107 30.15 12.91 -39.58
CA ASN A 107 30.81 11.61 -39.74
C ASN A 107 30.71 10.73 -38.48
N GLU A 108 30.66 11.34 -37.29
CA GLU A 108 30.43 10.67 -36.01
C GLU A 108 28.95 10.29 -35.79
N GLY A 109 28.05 10.72 -36.68
CA GLY A 109 26.62 10.50 -36.53
C GLY A 109 25.98 11.26 -35.35
N ARG A 110 26.64 12.31 -34.88
CA ARG A 110 26.19 13.14 -33.75
C ARG A 110 25.20 14.22 -34.15
N ILE A 111 25.21 14.60 -35.42
CA ILE A 111 24.24 15.53 -36.02
C ILE A 111 23.67 14.94 -37.32
N GLN A 112 22.53 15.47 -37.73
CA GLN A 112 21.87 15.12 -38.98
C GLN A 112 21.94 16.28 -39.95
N PRO A 113 22.08 16.03 -41.28
CA PRO A 113 22.09 17.09 -42.27
C PRO A 113 20.69 17.74 -42.38
N TRP A 114 20.70 19.05 -42.48
CA TRP A 114 19.49 19.86 -42.77
C TRP A 114 19.75 20.74 -43.97
N SER A 115 18.74 21.11 -44.74
CA SER A 115 18.87 21.92 -45.94
C SER A 115 19.02 23.40 -45.61
N ILE A 116 20.02 23.77 -44.80
CA ILE A 116 20.32 25.14 -44.37
C ILE A 116 21.84 25.41 -44.44
N ASP A 117 22.23 26.68 -44.43
CA ASP A 117 23.63 27.06 -44.33
C ASP A 117 24.18 26.71 -42.92
N THR A 118 25.10 25.74 -42.91
CA THR A 118 25.67 25.20 -41.67
C THR A 118 26.61 26.16 -40.96
N VAL A 119 27.31 27.02 -41.73
CA VAL A 119 28.18 28.07 -41.17
C VAL A 119 27.34 29.12 -40.49
N GLN A 120 26.27 29.58 -41.20
CA GLN A 120 25.33 30.53 -40.63
C GLN A 120 24.64 29.97 -39.40
N LEU A 121 24.28 28.67 -39.41
CA LEU A 121 23.67 27.99 -38.24
C LEU A 121 24.60 28.03 -37.01
N ALA A 122 25.87 27.69 -37.18
CA ALA A 122 26.85 27.72 -36.08
C ALA A 122 27.02 29.15 -35.53
N GLN A 123 27.08 30.15 -36.43
CA GLN A 123 27.22 31.56 -36.04
C GLN A 123 25.98 32.08 -35.28
N VAL A 124 24.78 31.75 -35.75
CA VAL A 124 23.52 32.13 -35.11
C VAL A 124 23.43 31.47 -33.71
N THR A 125 23.78 30.19 -33.63
CA THR A 125 23.81 29.44 -32.34
C THR A 125 24.79 30.07 -31.36
N ALA A 126 25.99 30.40 -31.80
CA ALA A 126 27.01 31.06 -30.97
C ALA A 126 26.57 32.48 -30.55
N GLN A 127 25.92 33.24 -31.44
CA GLN A 127 25.44 34.56 -31.14
C GLN A 127 24.33 34.54 -30.08
N ALA A 128 23.42 33.58 -30.16
CA ALA A 128 22.35 33.37 -29.16
C ALA A 128 22.92 33.14 -27.75
N MET A 129 24.06 32.54 -27.64
CA MET A 129 24.74 32.26 -26.35
C MET A 129 25.62 33.41 -25.82
N THR A 130 25.79 34.52 -26.57
CA THR A 130 26.71 35.61 -26.20
C THR A 130 26.36 36.25 -24.85
N MET A 131 25.08 36.46 -24.58
CA MET A 131 24.64 37.01 -23.29
C MET A 131 24.99 36.07 -22.11
N LEU A 132 24.89 34.78 -22.32
CA LEU A 132 25.25 33.78 -21.31
C LEU A 132 26.76 33.82 -21.04
N LEU A 133 27.61 33.86 -22.09
CA LEU A 133 29.06 33.95 -21.95
C LEU A 133 29.47 35.17 -21.12
N SER A 134 28.92 36.34 -21.41
CA SER A 134 29.23 37.56 -20.66
C SER A 134 28.82 37.46 -19.19
N GLY A 135 27.66 36.84 -18.93
CA GLY A 135 27.16 36.58 -17.58
C GLY A 135 28.04 35.62 -16.78
N ILE A 136 28.47 34.51 -17.41
CA ILE A 136 29.40 33.53 -16.82
C ILE A 136 30.74 34.22 -16.50
N ARG A 137 31.32 34.93 -17.46
CA ARG A 137 32.57 35.67 -17.26
C ARG A 137 32.48 36.63 -16.07
N GLN A 138 31.41 37.43 -16.00
CA GLN A 138 31.19 38.36 -14.89
C GLN A 138 31.16 37.63 -13.56
N MET A 139 30.50 36.51 -13.49
CA MET A 139 30.34 35.75 -12.23
C MET A 139 31.67 35.08 -11.82
N MET A 140 32.41 34.50 -12.77
CA MET A 140 33.76 33.96 -12.52
C MET A 140 34.73 35.06 -12.03
N MET A 141 34.70 36.24 -12.64
CA MET A 141 35.52 37.39 -12.17
C MET A 141 35.11 37.86 -10.77
N GLN A 142 33.81 37.82 -10.45
CA GLN A 142 33.33 38.18 -9.10
C GLN A 142 33.73 37.13 -8.06
N SER A 143 33.76 35.84 -8.40
CA SER A 143 34.20 34.79 -7.47
C SER A 143 35.69 34.96 -7.11
N VAL A 144 36.53 35.29 -8.07
CA VAL A 144 37.94 35.59 -7.79
C VAL A 144 38.09 36.84 -6.91
N ARG A 145 37.39 37.94 -7.25
CA ARG A 145 37.53 39.22 -6.53
C ARG A 145 36.93 39.21 -5.13
N LYS A 146 35.74 38.61 -4.94
CA LYS A 146 34.99 38.70 -3.70
C LYS A 146 35.16 37.48 -2.81
N LEU A 147 35.28 36.31 -3.39
CA LEU A 147 35.37 35.06 -2.66
C LEU A 147 36.79 34.50 -2.58
N HIS A 148 37.73 35.09 -3.35
CA HIS A 148 39.12 34.60 -3.51
C HIS A 148 39.15 33.14 -4.00
N ILE A 149 38.19 32.78 -4.88
CA ILE A 149 38.03 31.45 -5.46
C ILE A 149 38.09 31.54 -6.95
N GLU A 150 38.96 30.75 -7.54
CA GLU A 150 39.11 30.61 -8.98
C GLU A 150 38.61 29.24 -9.41
N PRO A 151 37.43 29.15 -10.08
CA PRO A 151 36.94 27.91 -10.60
C PRO A 151 37.85 27.38 -11.69
N THR A 152 38.26 26.13 -11.59
CA THR A 152 39.18 25.46 -12.55
C THR A 152 38.42 24.66 -13.61
N ASN A 153 37.18 24.27 -13.31
CA ASN A 153 36.37 23.41 -14.18
C ASN A 153 34.93 23.94 -14.30
N ILE A 154 34.31 23.69 -15.44
CA ILE A 154 32.86 23.93 -15.68
C ILE A 154 32.20 22.58 -15.96
N CYS A 155 31.22 22.20 -15.13
CA CYS A 155 30.40 21.04 -15.37
C CYS A 155 29.08 21.49 -16.01
N LEU A 156 28.71 20.89 -17.12
CA LEU A 156 27.53 21.20 -17.90
C LEU A 156 26.42 20.21 -17.56
N THR A 157 25.22 20.71 -17.33
CA THR A 157 24.04 19.89 -17.02
C THR A 157 22.80 20.54 -17.61
N GLY A 158 21.66 19.83 -17.58
CA GLY A 158 20.45 20.25 -18.23
C GLY A 158 20.39 19.88 -19.71
N GLY A 159 19.19 20.01 -20.31
CA GLY A 159 18.98 19.62 -21.71
C GLY A 159 19.85 20.36 -22.73
N GLY A 160 20.18 21.63 -22.45
CA GLY A 160 21.04 22.44 -23.30
C GLY A 160 22.51 21.99 -23.32
N SER A 161 22.95 21.20 -22.35
CA SER A 161 24.30 20.63 -22.31
C SER A 161 24.59 19.63 -23.45
N ASN A 162 23.49 19.10 -24.05
CA ASN A 162 23.59 18.19 -25.20
C ASN A 162 23.94 18.88 -26.52
N LEU A 163 24.01 20.21 -26.54
CA LEU A 163 24.36 20.95 -27.76
C LEU A 163 25.78 20.58 -28.22
N CYS A 164 25.87 20.07 -29.42
CA CYS A 164 27.15 19.58 -29.98
C CYS A 164 28.20 20.70 -30.00
N GLY A 165 29.45 20.35 -29.58
CA GLY A 165 30.57 21.28 -29.55
C GLY A 165 30.58 22.25 -28.36
N LEU A 166 29.56 22.25 -27.47
CA LEU A 166 29.48 23.21 -26.36
C LEU A 166 30.67 23.09 -25.38
N GLU A 167 31.08 21.87 -25.02
CA GLU A 167 32.23 21.68 -24.11
C GLU A 167 33.50 22.32 -24.62
N SER A 168 33.90 21.97 -25.83
CA SER A 168 35.14 22.49 -26.46
C SER A 168 35.03 24.00 -26.69
N TRP A 169 33.88 24.50 -27.08
CA TRP A 169 33.65 25.92 -27.31
C TRP A 169 33.78 26.74 -26.02
N LEU A 170 33.18 26.30 -24.92
CA LEU A 170 33.31 26.96 -23.62
C LEU A 170 34.70 26.82 -23.03
N SER A 171 35.32 25.65 -23.16
CA SER A 171 36.70 25.43 -22.71
C SER A 171 37.66 26.42 -23.38
N GLN A 172 37.53 26.60 -24.70
CA GLN A 172 38.38 27.51 -25.42
C GLN A 172 38.09 28.98 -25.10
N TYR A 173 36.81 29.32 -24.87
CA TYR A 173 36.40 30.69 -24.53
C TYR A 173 36.86 31.13 -23.15
N PHE A 174 36.79 30.25 -22.16
CA PHE A 174 37.11 30.55 -20.75
C PHE A 174 38.54 30.13 -20.34
N GLY A 175 39.19 29.26 -21.09
CA GLY A 175 40.51 28.72 -20.74
C GLY A 175 40.49 27.73 -19.56
N VAL A 176 39.30 27.12 -19.29
CA VAL A 176 39.10 26.14 -18.22
C VAL A 176 38.53 24.85 -18.80
N GLU A 177 38.73 23.75 -18.14
CA GLU A 177 38.15 22.48 -18.57
C GLU A 177 36.62 22.49 -18.42
N CYS A 178 35.90 22.07 -19.47
CA CYS A 178 34.47 21.92 -19.49
C CYS A 178 34.09 20.46 -19.73
N HIS A 179 33.22 19.92 -18.94
CA HIS A 179 32.77 18.53 -19.03
C HIS A 179 31.26 18.46 -18.99
N CYS A 180 30.64 17.63 -19.86
CA CYS A 180 29.25 17.29 -19.75
C CYS A 180 29.02 16.30 -18.60
N GLY A 181 28.04 16.59 -17.77
CA GLY A 181 27.69 15.81 -16.59
C GLY A 181 28.47 16.22 -15.35
N LEU A 182 28.10 15.59 -14.24
CA LEU A 182 28.69 15.79 -12.93
C LEU A 182 29.41 14.51 -12.51
N PRO A 183 30.53 14.60 -11.75
CA PRO A 183 31.21 13.43 -11.19
C PRO A 183 30.34 12.83 -10.08
N PHE A 184 29.28 12.11 -10.46
CA PHE A 184 28.43 11.43 -9.50
C PHE A 184 29.15 10.28 -8.81
N LYS A 185 28.94 10.15 -7.50
CA LYS A 185 29.31 8.95 -6.76
C LYS A 185 28.71 7.72 -7.43
N SER A 186 29.39 6.59 -7.36
CA SER A 186 28.90 5.32 -7.88
C SER A 186 27.56 4.96 -7.25
N PHE A 187 26.49 5.41 -7.85
CA PHE A 187 25.14 5.11 -7.42
C PHE A 187 24.43 4.30 -8.50
N VAL A 188 24.01 3.10 -8.15
CA VAL A 188 23.24 2.23 -9.05
C VAL A 188 21.79 2.25 -8.60
N ALA A 189 20.90 2.83 -9.39
CA ALA A 189 19.48 2.76 -9.19
C ALA A 189 18.85 1.98 -10.35
N ASN A 190 18.12 0.91 -10.06
CA ASN A 190 17.44 0.07 -11.05
C ASN A 190 18.35 -0.43 -12.22
N GLY A 191 19.63 -0.73 -11.94
CA GLY A 191 20.57 -1.22 -12.95
C GLY A 191 21.25 -0.13 -13.79
N HIS A 192 20.88 1.13 -13.63
CA HIS A 192 21.52 2.27 -14.31
C HIS A 192 22.47 2.98 -13.36
N ARG A 193 23.66 3.34 -13.86
CA ARG A 193 24.59 4.22 -13.13
C ARG A 193 24.17 5.66 -13.34
N LEU A 194 24.22 6.48 -12.29
CA LEU A 194 23.97 7.93 -12.42
C LEU A 194 24.97 8.60 -13.39
N SER A 195 26.18 8.08 -13.51
CA SER A 195 27.17 8.52 -14.48
C SER A 195 26.73 8.41 -15.95
N ASP A 196 25.78 7.51 -16.25
CA ASP A 196 25.27 7.29 -17.60
C ASP A 196 24.19 8.31 -18.00
N LEU A 197 23.80 9.17 -17.06
CA LEU A 197 22.76 10.18 -17.21
C LEU A 197 23.40 11.58 -17.33
N SER A 198 24.30 11.73 -18.27
CA SER A 198 25.10 12.95 -18.46
C SER A 198 24.29 14.24 -18.69
N SER A 199 23.07 14.13 -19.19
CA SER A 199 22.17 15.26 -19.48
C SER A 199 21.11 15.52 -18.43
N ILE A 200 21.11 14.80 -17.29
CA ILE A 200 20.12 15.07 -16.23
C ILE A 200 20.43 16.41 -15.60
N SER A 201 19.41 17.25 -15.53
CA SER A 201 19.44 18.45 -14.70
C SER A 201 19.77 18.06 -13.25
N ILE A 202 20.81 18.70 -12.71
CA ILE A 202 21.18 18.55 -11.30
C ILE A 202 20.00 18.88 -10.40
N GLY A 203 19.12 19.77 -10.82
CA GLY A 203 17.88 20.12 -10.13
C GLY A 203 16.95 18.91 -9.98
N ALA A 204 16.78 18.12 -11.04
CA ALA A 204 15.93 16.92 -10.99
C ALA A 204 16.50 15.85 -10.05
N ALA A 205 17.81 15.57 -10.16
CA ALA A 205 18.50 14.64 -9.26
C ALA A 205 18.43 15.11 -7.80
N ALA A 206 18.60 16.41 -7.58
CA ALA A 206 18.48 17.04 -6.26
C ALA A 206 17.11 16.88 -5.64
N VAL A 207 16.04 17.11 -6.42
CA VAL A 207 14.65 16.94 -5.96
C VAL A 207 14.38 15.48 -5.57
N ALA A 208 14.87 14.52 -6.35
CA ALA A 208 14.72 13.09 -6.04
C ALA A 208 15.36 12.73 -4.70
N VAL A 209 16.59 13.21 -4.43
CA VAL A 209 17.26 12.98 -3.13
C VAL A 209 16.53 13.66 -1.98
N CYS A 210 16.04 14.87 -2.20
CA CYS A 210 15.29 15.60 -1.19
C CYS A 210 13.95 14.94 -0.90
N ALA A 211 13.29 14.37 -1.90
CA ALA A 211 12.07 13.59 -1.73
C ALA A 211 12.31 12.37 -0.83
N GLN A 212 13.38 11.62 -1.08
CA GLN A 212 13.76 10.48 -0.25
C GLN A 212 14.09 10.90 1.18
N LYS A 213 14.88 11.95 1.36
CA LYS A 213 15.22 12.48 2.70
C LYS A 213 14.03 13.03 3.46
N ASN A 214 13.01 13.54 2.76
CA ASN A 214 11.78 14.01 3.40
C ASN A 214 10.94 12.84 3.90
N ILE A 215 10.91 11.72 3.19
CA ILE A 215 10.28 10.48 3.64
C ILE A 215 10.92 10.03 4.97
N ASP A 216 12.26 10.19 5.09
CA ASP A 216 13.01 9.88 6.30
C ASP A 216 12.94 11.00 7.36
N GLY A 217 12.17 12.09 7.14
CA GLY A 217 12.10 13.26 8.02
C GLY A 217 13.37 14.11 8.06
N LYS A 218 14.28 13.95 7.09
CA LYS A 218 15.62 14.57 7.08
C LYS A 218 15.82 15.64 6.01
N CYS A 219 14.75 16.09 5.34
CA CYS A 219 14.87 17.18 4.36
C CYS A 219 15.23 18.48 5.04
N PRO A 220 16.37 19.12 4.70
CA PRO A 220 16.88 20.28 5.44
C PRO A 220 16.04 21.55 5.27
N LEU A 221 15.35 21.70 4.15
CA LEU A 221 14.50 22.85 3.88
C LEU A 221 13.22 22.43 3.17
N ASN A 222 12.09 22.86 3.73
CA ASN A 222 10.80 22.76 3.07
C ASN A 222 10.09 24.10 3.23
N LEU A 223 9.79 24.78 2.13
CA LEU A 223 9.07 26.05 2.10
C LEU A 223 7.57 25.89 2.39
N ARG A 224 7.05 24.67 2.37
CA ARG A 224 5.67 24.38 2.77
C ARG A 224 5.55 24.35 4.29
N ARG A 225 5.24 25.52 4.86
CA ARG A 225 5.09 25.72 6.32
C ARG A 225 3.76 26.42 6.61
N GLY A 226 3.31 26.34 7.86
CA GLY A 226 2.06 26.96 8.30
C GLY A 226 0.86 26.48 7.50
N ASP A 227 0.08 27.39 6.96
CA ASP A 227 -1.13 27.10 6.18
C ASP A 227 -0.86 26.34 4.86
N LEU A 228 0.36 26.43 4.35
CA LEU A 228 0.80 25.74 3.14
C LEU A 228 1.44 24.37 3.42
N ALA A 229 1.58 23.99 4.68
CA ALA A 229 2.15 22.68 5.03
C ALA A 229 1.38 21.55 4.35
N HIS A 230 2.10 20.50 3.93
CA HIS A 230 1.45 19.30 3.38
C HIS A 230 0.64 18.65 4.50
N LYS A 231 -0.66 18.63 4.30
CA LYS A 231 -1.57 17.95 5.23
C LYS A 231 -1.62 16.49 4.82
N GLY A 232 -0.84 15.65 5.47
CA GLY A 232 -0.86 14.20 5.25
C GLY A 232 -2.28 13.62 5.45
N SER A 233 -2.52 12.42 4.96
CA SER A 233 -3.82 11.73 5.05
C SER A 233 -4.43 11.72 6.46
N LEU A 234 -3.59 11.72 7.50
CA LEU A 234 -4.03 11.83 8.91
C LEU A 234 -4.57 13.22 9.27
N ALA A 235 -4.18 14.28 8.58
CA ALA A 235 -4.71 15.62 8.88
C ALA A 235 -6.17 15.76 8.41
N VAL A 236 -6.58 15.06 7.37
CA VAL A 236 -7.99 14.97 6.95
C VAL A 236 -8.84 14.29 8.01
N ILE A 237 -8.29 13.29 8.69
CA ILE A 237 -8.92 12.62 9.83
C ILE A 237 -9.00 13.59 11.02
N GLN A 238 -7.97 14.38 11.26
CA GLN A 238 -7.95 15.39 12.34
C GLN A 238 -8.95 16.53 12.11
N GLU A 239 -9.14 16.99 10.88
CA GLU A 239 -10.17 17.99 10.56
C GLU A 239 -11.59 17.44 10.76
N LYS A 240 -11.79 16.15 10.50
CA LYS A 240 -13.10 15.47 10.63
C LYS A 240 -13.26 14.67 11.93
N LYS A 241 -12.37 14.86 12.91
CA LYS A 241 -12.37 14.08 14.17
C LYS A 241 -13.72 14.11 14.90
N TRP A 242 -14.42 15.24 14.88
CA TRP A 242 -15.72 15.37 15.53
C TRP A 242 -16.83 14.58 14.81
N VAL A 243 -16.77 14.53 13.47
CA VAL A 243 -17.70 13.72 12.66
C VAL A 243 -17.43 12.23 12.91
N LEU A 244 -16.17 11.83 12.97
CA LEU A 244 -15.77 10.46 13.28
C LEU A 244 -16.18 10.06 14.70
N ALA A 245 -15.97 10.95 15.66
CA ALA A 245 -16.39 10.74 17.06
C ALA A 245 -17.92 10.60 17.19
N ALA A 246 -18.68 11.45 16.47
CA ALA A 246 -20.14 11.34 16.44
C ALA A 246 -20.62 10.03 15.83
N LEU A 247 -19.97 9.55 14.78
CA LEU A 247 -20.30 8.28 14.13
C LEU A 247 -20.00 7.07 15.03
N VAL A 248 -18.86 7.09 15.73
CA VAL A 248 -18.52 6.08 16.74
C VAL A 248 -19.52 6.09 17.89
N MET A 249 -19.90 7.28 18.37
CA MET A 249 -20.89 7.42 19.44
C MET A 249 -22.26 6.87 19.00
N LEU A 250 -22.68 7.13 17.77
CA LEU A 250 -23.94 6.60 17.23
C LEU A 250 -23.94 5.07 17.17
N VAL A 251 -22.82 4.46 16.74
CA VAL A 251 -22.68 3.00 16.75
C VAL A 251 -22.73 2.43 18.17
N LEU A 252 -22.09 3.09 19.14
CA LEU A 252 -22.14 2.67 20.54
C LEU A 252 -23.55 2.77 21.11
N ILE A 253 -24.29 3.83 20.82
CA ILE A 253 -25.69 4.00 21.24
C ILE A 253 -26.56 2.88 20.62
N ALA A 254 -26.37 2.56 19.34
CA ALA A 254 -27.07 1.47 18.68
C ALA A 254 -26.76 0.11 19.32
N MET A 255 -25.49 -0.17 19.65
CA MET A 255 -25.10 -1.40 20.36
C MET A 255 -25.73 -1.48 21.75
N VAL A 256 -25.72 -0.39 22.52
CA VAL A 256 -26.40 -0.34 23.83
C VAL A 256 -27.91 -0.54 23.68
N GLY A 257 -28.51 0.08 22.68
CA GLY A 257 -29.94 -0.11 22.37
C GLY A 257 -30.29 -1.58 22.06
N MET A 258 -29.46 -2.25 21.23
CA MET A 258 -29.65 -3.67 20.92
C MET A 258 -29.45 -4.57 22.15
N THR A 259 -28.47 -4.29 23.01
CA THR A 259 -28.26 -5.08 24.22
C THR A 259 -29.40 -4.90 25.23
N VAL A 260 -29.91 -3.68 25.40
CA VAL A 260 -31.07 -3.41 26.28
C VAL A 260 -32.34 -4.07 25.77
N THR A 261 -32.61 -4.00 24.45
CA THR A 261 -33.78 -4.66 23.87
C THR A 261 -33.72 -6.18 24.01
N LYS A 262 -32.51 -6.76 23.77
CA LYS A 262 -32.27 -8.20 23.94
C LYS A 262 -32.43 -8.63 25.42
N ALA A 263 -31.91 -7.84 26.37
CA ALA A 263 -32.05 -8.10 27.78
C ALA A 263 -33.54 -8.07 28.21
N LYS A 264 -34.31 -7.08 27.74
CA LYS A 264 -35.76 -7.00 28.01
C LYS A 264 -36.52 -8.18 27.42
N SER A 265 -36.21 -8.63 26.20
CA SER A 265 -36.84 -9.80 25.58
C SER A 265 -36.57 -11.08 26.37
N VAL A 266 -35.33 -11.30 26.80
CA VAL A 266 -34.95 -12.45 27.64
C VAL A 266 -35.65 -12.41 29.00
N GLN A 267 -35.74 -11.22 29.59
CA GLN A 267 -36.46 -11.06 30.87
C GLN A 267 -37.95 -11.34 30.75
N ALA A 268 -38.59 -10.88 29.67
CA ALA A 268 -40.00 -11.17 29.39
C ALA A 268 -40.24 -12.67 29.15
N GLU A 269 -39.31 -13.36 28.50
CA GLU A 269 -39.35 -14.81 28.28
C GLU A 269 -39.19 -15.59 29.60
N HIS A 270 -38.23 -15.16 30.42
CA HIS A 270 -38.05 -15.69 31.77
C HIS A 270 -39.29 -15.54 32.63
N ASP A 271 -39.94 -14.36 32.62
CA ASP A 271 -41.17 -14.12 33.41
C ASP A 271 -42.35 -14.97 32.89
N ARG A 272 -42.44 -15.19 31.56
CA ARG A 272 -43.44 -16.12 30.99
C ARG A 272 -43.17 -17.56 31.42
N MET A 273 -41.94 -18.03 31.38
CA MET A 273 -41.60 -19.39 31.85
C MET A 273 -41.86 -19.56 33.34
N ARG A 274 -41.53 -18.56 34.13
CA ARG A 274 -41.83 -18.53 35.56
C ARG A 274 -43.33 -18.64 35.85
N THR A 275 -44.14 -17.84 35.16
CA THR A 275 -45.61 -17.86 35.30
C THR A 275 -46.19 -19.21 34.85
N ALA A 276 -45.65 -19.77 33.75
CA ALA A 276 -46.07 -21.09 33.28
C ALA A 276 -45.76 -22.20 34.31
N LEU A 277 -44.56 -22.12 34.94
CA LEU A 277 -44.16 -23.06 35.99
C LEU A 277 -45.06 -22.92 37.24
N GLU A 278 -45.34 -21.69 37.68
CA GLU A 278 -46.27 -21.42 38.80
C GLU A 278 -47.67 -21.99 38.54
N ASN A 279 -48.18 -21.82 37.32
CA ASN A 279 -49.49 -22.36 36.96
C ASN A 279 -49.50 -23.89 36.90
N ALA A 280 -48.49 -24.48 36.29
CA ALA A 280 -48.38 -25.95 36.22
C ALA A 280 -48.23 -26.58 37.62
N THR A 281 -47.44 -26.00 38.50
CA THR A 281 -47.27 -26.51 39.86
C THR A 281 -48.53 -26.31 40.71
N GLN A 282 -49.26 -25.21 40.48
CA GLN A 282 -50.55 -24.97 41.12
C GLN A 282 -51.65 -25.99 40.68
N GLU A 283 -51.60 -26.36 39.40
CA GLU A 283 -52.56 -27.33 38.83
C GLU A 283 -52.29 -28.75 39.35
N VAL A 284 -51.00 -29.13 39.43
CA VAL A 284 -50.59 -30.49 39.80
C VAL A 284 -50.59 -30.68 41.34
N PHE A 285 -49.98 -29.73 42.06
CA PHE A 285 -49.70 -29.86 43.49
C PHE A 285 -50.64 -28.97 44.37
N GLY A 286 -51.51 -28.16 43.78
CA GLY A 286 -52.32 -27.18 44.51
C GLY A 286 -51.56 -26.04 45.16
N LYS A 287 -50.21 -25.92 44.86
CA LYS A 287 -49.25 -24.97 45.45
C LYS A 287 -48.40 -24.37 44.35
N LYS A 288 -48.07 -23.08 44.47
CA LYS A 288 -47.10 -22.43 43.54
C LYS A 288 -45.68 -22.70 43.99
N LEU A 289 -44.99 -23.52 43.27
CA LEU A 289 -43.59 -23.88 43.54
C LEU A 289 -42.71 -23.35 42.41
N LEU A 290 -41.60 -22.65 42.77
CA LEU A 290 -40.66 -22.03 41.83
C LEU A 290 -39.26 -22.65 41.92
N ASN A 291 -38.98 -23.37 43.01
CA ASN A 291 -37.66 -23.94 43.25
C ASN A 291 -37.67 -25.43 42.91
N TYR A 292 -36.77 -25.83 42.03
CA TYR A 292 -36.59 -27.23 41.62
C TYR A 292 -36.54 -28.21 42.80
N ARG A 293 -35.78 -27.88 43.88
CA ARG A 293 -35.68 -28.73 45.07
C ARG A 293 -37.02 -28.88 45.82
N GLN A 294 -37.86 -27.83 45.79
CA GLN A 294 -39.19 -27.90 46.43
C GLN A 294 -40.16 -28.75 45.61
N ILE A 295 -40.03 -28.66 44.26
CA ILE A 295 -40.80 -29.49 43.35
C ILE A 295 -40.40 -30.95 43.50
N GLU A 296 -39.08 -31.24 43.57
CA GLU A 296 -38.55 -32.59 43.77
C GLU A 296 -39.00 -33.19 45.12
N ALA A 297 -38.95 -32.41 46.17
CA ALA A 297 -39.43 -32.86 47.51
C ALA A 297 -40.93 -33.17 47.53
N GLU A 298 -41.77 -32.35 46.84
CA GLU A 298 -43.21 -32.58 46.77
C GLU A 298 -43.53 -33.80 45.89
N ILE A 299 -42.77 -34.09 44.86
CA ILE A 299 -42.86 -35.33 44.07
C ILE A 299 -42.48 -36.54 44.90
N ALA A 300 -41.44 -36.47 45.73
CA ALA A 300 -40.98 -37.55 46.59
C ALA A 300 -41.95 -37.88 47.75
N ASP A 301 -42.68 -36.84 48.25
CA ASP A 301 -43.63 -36.99 49.33
C ASP A 301 -45.03 -37.49 48.84
N SER A 302 -45.35 -37.39 47.59
CA SER A 302 -46.50 -37.94 46.90
C SER A 302 -46.31 -39.41 46.59
N GLN A 303 -46.23 -40.25 47.64
CA GLN A 303 -46.14 -41.72 47.51
C GLN A 303 -47.27 -42.26 46.63
N GLY A 304 -46.92 -42.70 45.41
CA GLY A 304 -47.75 -43.60 44.65
C GLY A 304 -48.01 -43.36 43.17
N PHE A 305 -47.51 -42.27 42.58
CA PHE A 305 -47.65 -42.08 41.12
C PHE A 305 -46.30 -41.63 40.50
N SER A 306 -45.47 -42.57 40.10
CA SER A 306 -44.36 -42.36 39.21
C SER A 306 -44.93 -42.11 37.79
N PHE A 307 -45.29 -40.87 37.48
CA PHE A 307 -45.66 -40.44 36.12
C PHE A 307 -44.45 -40.10 35.25
N ILE A 308 -43.26 -40.12 35.83
CA ILE A 308 -42.04 -39.86 35.06
C ILE A 308 -41.47 -41.26 34.70
N PRO A 309 -41.46 -41.62 33.40
CA PRO A 309 -40.80 -42.86 33.00
C PRO A 309 -39.32 -42.76 33.46
N GLU A 310 -38.81 -43.85 34.06
CA GLU A 310 -37.42 -43.93 34.57
C GLU A 310 -36.39 -43.51 33.54
N ARG A 311 -36.76 -43.56 32.25
CA ARG A 311 -35.90 -43.14 31.12
C ARG A 311 -36.69 -42.20 30.20
N THR A 312 -36.29 -40.96 30.21
CA THR A 312 -36.86 -39.89 29.38
C THR A 312 -36.10 -39.79 28.05
N ALA A 313 -36.67 -39.10 27.05
CA ALA A 313 -35.97 -38.77 25.82
C ALA A 313 -34.59 -38.10 26.09
N PHE A 314 -34.50 -37.31 27.16
CA PHE A 314 -33.24 -36.69 27.59
C PHE A 314 -32.18 -37.72 28.04
N THR A 315 -32.59 -38.80 28.69
CA THR A 315 -31.68 -39.86 29.11
C THR A 315 -31.01 -40.57 27.91
N HIS A 316 -31.80 -40.85 26.88
CA HIS A 316 -31.29 -41.42 25.63
C HIS A 316 -30.35 -40.45 24.91
N PHE A 317 -30.72 -39.17 24.85
CA PHE A 317 -29.88 -38.13 24.27
C PHE A 317 -28.54 -37.98 25.00
N ALA A 318 -28.60 -37.89 26.33
CA ALA A 318 -27.43 -37.72 27.17
C ALA A 318 -26.43 -38.90 27.02
N TRP A 319 -26.95 -40.13 26.97
CA TRP A 319 -26.15 -41.30 26.78
C TRP A 319 -25.45 -41.31 25.41
N ILE A 320 -26.23 -41.10 24.32
CA ILE A 320 -25.67 -41.06 22.96
C ILE A 320 -24.61 -39.97 22.86
N SER A 321 -24.88 -38.78 23.39
CA SER A 321 -23.96 -37.64 23.32
C SER A 321 -22.66 -37.91 24.10
N SER A 322 -22.73 -38.50 25.28
CA SER A 322 -21.52 -38.84 26.05
C SER A 322 -20.68 -39.90 25.36
N GLN A 323 -21.30 -40.94 24.83
CA GLN A 323 -20.58 -42.05 24.20
C GLN A 323 -19.92 -41.63 22.88
N VAL A 324 -20.56 -40.77 22.09
CA VAL A 324 -19.96 -40.22 20.88
C VAL A 324 -18.75 -39.38 21.23
N ASN A 325 -18.82 -38.53 22.25
CA ASN A 325 -17.72 -37.70 22.68
C ASN A 325 -16.52 -38.53 23.25
N ASP A 326 -16.81 -39.58 23.98
CA ASP A 326 -15.79 -40.33 24.73
C ASP A 326 -15.12 -41.43 23.85
N ASN A 327 -15.85 -42.04 22.92
CA ASN A 327 -15.38 -43.20 22.17
C ASN A 327 -15.18 -42.98 20.66
N LEU A 328 -15.61 -41.88 20.09
CA LEU A 328 -15.52 -41.59 18.67
C LEU A 328 -14.79 -40.25 18.38
N SER A 329 -13.88 -39.85 19.28
CA SER A 329 -13.09 -38.62 19.13
C SER A 329 -12.15 -38.61 17.90
N ASP A 330 -11.88 -39.76 17.31
CA ASP A 330 -11.10 -39.95 16.10
C ASP A 330 -11.93 -39.95 14.79
N VAL A 331 -13.26 -39.91 14.92
CA VAL A 331 -14.21 -39.91 13.78
C VAL A 331 -14.91 -38.54 13.68
N GLU A 332 -14.68 -37.85 12.58
CA GLU A 332 -15.38 -36.58 12.32
C GLU A 332 -16.84 -36.87 11.91
N MET A 333 -17.76 -36.62 12.87
CA MET A 333 -19.17 -36.90 12.71
C MET A 333 -20.02 -35.71 13.12
N ASP A 334 -20.98 -35.35 12.28
CA ASP A 334 -21.96 -34.30 12.53
C ASP A 334 -23.35 -34.94 12.68
N LEU A 335 -23.94 -34.87 13.88
CA LEU A 335 -25.31 -35.30 14.11
C LEU A 335 -26.29 -34.15 13.85
N ASN A 336 -27.03 -34.22 12.75
CA ASN A 336 -27.92 -33.17 12.29
C ASN A 336 -29.26 -33.15 13.03
N SER A 337 -29.82 -34.31 13.36
CA SER A 337 -31.05 -34.43 14.15
C SER A 337 -31.13 -35.75 14.88
N LEU A 338 -31.70 -35.67 16.08
CA LEU A 338 -32.11 -36.82 16.88
C LEU A 338 -33.59 -36.66 17.22
N ASP A 339 -34.42 -37.57 16.73
CA ASP A 339 -35.87 -37.58 16.97
C ASP A 339 -36.23 -38.83 17.78
N ILE A 340 -36.79 -38.62 18.96
CA ILE A 340 -37.12 -39.69 19.91
C ILE A 340 -38.62 -39.71 20.11
N ASP A 341 -39.29 -40.70 19.48
CA ASP A 341 -40.70 -40.98 19.67
C ASP A 341 -40.87 -42.01 20.81
N THR A 342 -41.12 -41.52 22.01
CA THR A 342 -41.29 -42.36 23.22
C THR A 342 -42.57 -43.18 23.18
N GLN A 343 -43.59 -42.77 22.41
CA GLN A 343 -44.87 -43.53 22.30
C GLN A 343 -44.66 -44.77 21.39
N ARG A 344 -43.93 -44.57 20.29
CA ARG A 344 -43.63 -45.67 19.34
C ARG A 344 -42.37 -46.43 19.68
N LYS A 345 -41.63 -45.95 20.69
CA LYS A 345 -40.32 -46.48 21.11
C LYS A 345 -39.30 -46.50 19.94
N ILE A 346 -39.28 -45.45 19.14
CA ILE A 346 -38.38 -45.31 17.99
C ILE A 346 -37.48 -44.13 18.19
N VAL A 347 -36.21 -44.38 17.96
CA VAL A 347 -35.14 -43.33 17.88
C VAL A 347 -34.68 -43.22 16.47
N THR A 348 -34.77 -42.02 15.88
CA THR A 348 -34.28 -41.73 14.52
C THR A 348 -33.10 -40.76 14.62
N ILE A 349 -31.96 -41.21 14.16
CA ILE A 349 -30.69 -40.44 14.16
C ILE A 349 -30.30 -40.10 12.72
N ARG A 350 -30.05 -38.84 12.45
CA ARG A 350 -29.56 -38.37 11.14
C ARG A 350 -28.29 -37.60 11.31
N GLY A 351 -27.33 -37.90 10.47
CA GLY A 351 -26.03 -37.23 10.51
C GLY A 351 -25.19 -37.49 9.28
N GLU A 352 -23.98 -36.98 9.32
CA GLU A 352 -22.95 -37.18 8.32
C GLU A 352 -21.66 -37.61 9.01
N VAL A 353 -20.95 -38.56 8.40
CA VAL A 353 -19.69 -39.07 8.92
C VAL A 353 -18.62 -39.05 7.81
N SER A 354 -17.39 -38.70 8.17
CA SER A 354 -16.25 -38.76 7.27
C SER A 354 -15.58 -40.15 7.33
N GLY A 355 -15.19 -40.65 6.17
CA GLY A 355 -14.56 -41.96 6.01
C GLY A 355 -15.53 -43.14 5.98
N ASP A 356 -15.10 -44.25 5.39
CA ASP A 356 -15.95 -45.45 5.21
C ASP A 356 -16.11 -46.27 6.52
N ASP A 357 -15.22 -46.09 7.50
CA ASP A 357 -15.22 -46.87 8.77
C ASP A 357 -15.97 -46.16 9.91
N GLY A 358 -16.31 -44.88 9.77
CA GLY A 358 -16.92 -44.10 10.87
C GLY A 358 -18.34 -44.57 11.21
N LEU A 359 -19.16 -44.87 10.20
CA LEU A 359 -20.54 -45.31 10.41
C LEU A 359 -20.63 -46.70 11.07
N PRO A 360 -19.86 -47.72 10.66
CA PRO A 360 -19.81 -48.99 11.35
C PRO A 360 -19.41 -48.86 12.83
N LYS A 361 -18.39 -48.04 13.15
CA LYS A 361 -17.97 -47.79 14.53
C LYS A 361 -19.09 -47.17 15.37
N PHE A 362 -19.84 -46.22 14.79
CA PHE A 362 -20.97 -45.58 15.46
C PHE A 362 -22.11 -46.58 15.71
N MET A 363 -22.42 -47.46 14.75
CA MET A 363 -23.41 -48.53 14.94
C MET A 363 -23.02 -49.49 16.05
N GLN A 364 -21.77 -49.94 16.07
CA GLN A 364 -21.24 -50.81 17.10
C GLN A 364 -21.32 -50.16 18.50
N LEU A 365 -21.15 -48.85 18.58
CA LEU A 365 -21.32 -48.13 19.82
C LEU A 365 -22.79 -48.13 20.31
N LEU A 366 -23.73 -47.93 19.40
CA LEU A 366 -25.13 -47.92 19.72
C LEU A 366 -25.67 -49.30 20.16
N GLU A 367 -25.08 -50.38 19.64
CA GLU A 367 -25.40 -51.76 20.06
C GLU A 367 -25.03 -52.05 21.52
N GLN A 368 -24.11 -51.26 22.11
CA GLN A 368 -23.78 -51.35 23.52
C GLN A 368 -24.79 -50.71 24.47
N TYR A 369 -25.77 -49.99 23.92
CA TYR A 369 -26.78 -49.35 24.72
C TYR A 369 -27.89 -50.36 25.14
N GLU A 370 -28.07 -50.52 26.40
CA GLU A 370 -29.02 -51.48 26.99
C GLU A 370 -30.45 -51.41 26.44
N CYS A 371 -30.83 -50.25 25.89
CA CYS A 371 -32.17 -49.99 25.37
C CYS A 371 -32.33 -50.31 23.86
N PHE A 372 -31.27 -50.54 23.18
CA PHE A 372 -31.29 -50.84 21.76
C PHE A 372 -31.14 -52.35 21.49
N PRO A 373 -31.62 -52.87 20.38
CA PRO A 373 -31.44 -54.28 20.05
C PRO A 373 -29.96 -54.54 19.77
N ASN A 374 -29.50 -55.79 20.06
CA ASN A 374 -28.12 -56.20 19.82
C ASN A 374 -27.73 -56.21 18.35
N GLU A 375 -28.66 -56.09 17.44
CA GLU A 375 -28.47 -56.03 16.02
C GLU A 375 -29.27 -54.86 15.47
N ILE A 376 -28.61 -53.79 15.06
CA ILE A 376 -29.21 -52.60 14.52
C ILE A 376 -29.30 -52.72 13.00
N GLN A 377 -30.49 -52.46 12.43
CA GLN A 377 -30.70 -52.54 10.98
C GLN A 377 -29.78 -51.51 10.22
N GLU A 378 -29.36 -51.95 9.04
CA GLU A 378 -28.50 -51.11 8.21
C GLU A 378 -29.15 -49.74 7.92
N PRO A 379 -28.42 -48.63 8.11
CA PRO A 379 -28.93 -47.28 7.90
C PRO A 379 -29.14 -47.01 6.41
N LYS A 380 -30.06 -46.12 6.08
CA LYS A 380 -30.14 -45.54 4.75
C LYS A 380 -28.97 -44.55 4.56
N THR A 381 -28.08 -44.83 3.60
CA THR A 381 -26.91 -44.00 3.36
C THR A 381 -26.96 -43.31 1.99
N SER A 382 -26.35 -42.15 1.93
CA SER A 382 -26.11 -41.41 0.68
C SER A 382 -24.69 -40.86 0.70
N LYS A 383 -23.87 -41.25 -0.28
CA LYS A 383 -22.45 -40.84 -0.34
C LYS A 383 -22.28 -39.56 -1.17
N THR A 384 -21.70 -38.53 -0.58
CA THR A 384 -21.39 -37.25 -1.26
C THR A 384 -19.92 -36.94 -1.07
N ARG A 385 -19.11 -37.17 -2.10
CA ARG A 385 -17.63 -36.99 -2.13
C ARG A 385 -16.91 -37.73 -0.99
N ASP A 386 -16.61 -37.05 0.12
CA ASP A 386 -15.79 -37.57 1.24
C ASP A 386 -16.62 -37.84 2.51
N ARG A 387 -17.93 -37.59 2.47
CA ARG A 387 -18.85 -37.78 3.61
C ARG A 387 -19.99 -38.72 3.26
N VAL A 388 -20.38 -39.52 4.22
CA VAL A 388 -21.53 -40.43 4.14
C VAL A 388 -22.64 -39.89 5.01
N ALA A 389 -23.71 -39.39 4.39
CA ALA A 389 -24.93 -39.01 5.10
C ALA A 389 -25.72 -40.27 5.43
N PHE A 390 -26.20 -40.39 6.64
CA PHE A 390 -26.95 -41.55 7.13
C PHE A 390 -28.25 -41.18 7.83
N THR A 391 -29.20 -42.07 7.75
CA THR A 391 -30.43 -42.04 8.53
C THR A 391 -30.59 -43.41 9.17
N LEU A 392 -30.43 -43.46 10.49
CA LEU A 392 -30.56 -44.67 11.29
C LEU A 392 -31.84 -44.63 12.09
N ARG A 393 -32.63 -45.71 12.03
CA ARG A 393 -33.87 -45.84 12.81
C ARG A 393 -33.73 -47.06 13.69
N VAL A 394 -33.79 -46.85 15.04
CA VAL A 394 -33.60 -47.90 16.03
C VAL A 394 -34.84 -48.00 16.90
N GLU A 395 -35.32 -49.23 17.14
CA GLU A 395 -36.41 -49.49 18.07
C GLU A 395 -35.87 -49.68 19.51
N ALA A 396 -36.27 -48.79 20.41
CA ALA A 396 -35.85 -48.88 21.83
C ALA A 396 -36.77 -49.82 22.61
N THR A 397 -36.76 -51.10 22.23
CA THR A 397 -37.69 -52.10 22.81
C THR A 397 -37.18 -52.76 24.08
N GLN A 398 -35.88 -52.77 24.32
CA GLN A 398 -35.28 -53.45 25.46
C GLN A 398 -35.28 -52.63 26.77
N CYS A 399 -35.65 -51.35 26.71
CA CYS A 399 -35.77 -50.54 27.93
C CYS A 399 -37.10 -50.75 28.69
N ALA A 400 -37.91 -51.66 28.27
CA ALA A 400 -39.17 -51.93 28.95
C ALA A 400 -39.02 -52.98 30.04
N SER A 401 -39.32 -52.55 31.27
CA SER A 401 -39.49 -53.39 32.46
C SER A 401 -38.27 -53.90 33.18
N GLY A 402 -37.67 -53.04 34.02
CA GLY A 402 -37.19 -53.50 35.33
C GLY A 402 -38.30 -53.23 36.32
N GLY A 403 -38.94 -54.28 36.78
CA GLY A 403 -39.82 -54.15 37.91
C GLY A 403 -41.12 -54.91 37.82
N ASP A 404 -41.05 -56.20 37.72
CA ASP A 404 -41.98 -57.11 38.40
C ASP A 404 -41.12 -58.15 39.11
N GLY A 405 -40.99 -58.02 40.39
CA GLY A 405 -40.24 -58.91 41.23
C GLY A 405 -40.42 -58.54 42.67
N ASP A 406 -41.46 -59.18 43.27
CA ASP A 406 -41.70 -59.41 44.68
C ASP A 406 -41.52 -58.26 45.71
#